data_d80f0dc187927ce2ff2727f8e6267e23
#
_entry.id   d80f0dc187927ce2ff2727f8e6267e23
#
_cell.length_a   1.000
_cell.length_b   1.000
_cell.length_c   1.000
_cell.angle_alpha   90.00
_cell.angle_beta   90.00
_cell.angle_gamma   90.00
#
_symmetry.space_group_name_H-M   'P 1'
#
loop_
_entity.id
_entity.type
_entity.pdbx_description
1 polymer ?
#
loop_
_entity_poly.entity_id
_entity_poly.type
_entity_poly.pdbx_seq_one_letter_code
_entity_poly.pdbx_strand_id
1 'polypeptide(L)'
;MMTLTSFSLLLLASAVFSQDISYADFLQQVQACPKECKCPPSFLNAVYCDSKGLKEIPRIPPHTWYLYLQNNLIDTVPETSLKNATQLKWINLNRNKITNKGIDKDVFNKMKNLLYQYMEDNELDDIPGPLPKSLEQLRLSRNKISKIPAGVFDGMVNLTMLDLQHNKLEDGAIPENAFKELQNLVQINLAKNNLKKMPSGLPATTTQLFLDNNSIEKIPDNYFSKTPQVSFLRLNYNKLVDGGLKKNIFNVSTMLDLQLSHNQLTKVPPTHPSLEHLHLNRNKIKSVNGTMICPMPIGTIDDYFHEKTPNLRYLRLDGNEIRPPIPLDLMMCFRRLQAVVI
;
A
#
# COMPACT_ATOMS: atom_id res chain seq x y z
N MET A 1 -62.56 -36.44 21.21
CA MET A 1 -61.27 -37.16 21.17
C MET A 1 -60.29 -36.26 20.50
N MET A 2 -59.43 -35.61 21.30
CA MET A 2 -58.38 -34.72 20.86
C MET A 2 -57.08 -35.48 20.81
N THR A 3 -56.40 -35.53 19.68
CA THR A 3 -55.04 -36.01 19.57
C THR A 3 -54.09 -34.84 19.44
N LEU A 4 -53.28 -34.66 20.46
CA LEU A 4 -52.13 -33.75 20.46
C LEU A 4 -51.07 -34.27 19.49
N THR A 5 -50.68 -33.45 18.52
CA THR A 5 -49.47 -33.62 17.75
C THR A 5 -48.37 -32.69 18.32
N SER A 6 -47.33 -33.28 18.89
CA SER A 6 -46.18 -32.61 19.43
C SER A 6 -45.35 -32.00 18.32
N PHE A 7 -45.14 -30.67 18.40
CA PHE A 7 -44.15 -29.90 17.61
C PHE A 7 -42.78 -30.12 18.23
N SER A 8 -41.92 -30.89 17.59
CA SER A 8 -40.51 -30.96 17.89
C SER A 8 -39.81 -29.74 17.32
N LEU A 9 -39.47 -28.77 18.15
CA LEU A 9 -38.54 -27.71 17.80
C LEU A 9 -37.13 -28.32 17.67
N LEU A 10 -36.66 -28.49 16.47
CA LEU A 10 -35.24 -28.72 16.16
C LEU A 10 -34.51 -27.37 16.36
N LEU A 11 -33.93 -27.20 17.53
CA LEU A 11 -32.87 -26.21 17.77
C LEU A 11 -31.63 -26.65 17.02
N LEU A 12 -31.40 -26.08 15.86
CA LEU A 12 -30.08 -26.08 15.20
C LEU A 12 -29.15 -25.20 16.04
N ALA A 13 -28.52 -25.78 17.04
CA ALA A 13 -27.38 -25.20 17.68
C ALA A 13 -26.26 -25.16 16.63
N SER A 14 -25.99 -23.98 16.08
CA SER A 14 -24.76 -23.68 15.38
C SER A 14 -23.63 -23.89 16.39
N ALA A 15 -22.93 -25.02 16.28
CA ALA A 15 -21.71 -25.28 17.00
C ALA A 15 -20.66 -24.27 16.53
N VAL A 16 -20.58 -23.15 17.24
CA VAL A 16 -19.36 -22.34 17.27
C VAL A 16 -18.32 -23.27 17.92
N PHE A 17 -17.41 -23.79 17.15
CA PHE A 17 -16.19 -24.43 17.67
C PHE A 17 -15.38 -23.36 18.41
N SER A 18 -15.75 -23.02 19.64
CA SER A 18 -14.79 -22.58 20.62
C SER A 18 -13.91 -23.79 20.89
N GLN A 19 -12.65 -23.76 20.51
CA GLN A 19 -11.68 -24.70 21.04
C GLN A 19 -11.65 -24.45 22.54
N ASP A 20 -12.32 -25.29 23.32
CA ASP A 20 -12.26 -25.29 24.77
C ASP A 20 -10.81 -25.61 25.17
N ILE A 21 -10.02 -24.54 25.38
CA ILE A 21 -8.66 -24.67 25.90
C ILE A 21 -8.81 -25.26 27.32
N SER A 22 -8.16 -26.39 27.60
CA SER A 22 -8.17 -26.95 28.94
C SER A 22 -7.62 -25.96 29.95
N TYR A 23 -8.10 -25.99 31.20
CA TYR A 23 -7.59 -25.11 32.25
C TYR A 23 -6.07 -25.23 32.46
N ALA A 24 -5.53 -26.46 32.27
CA ALA A 24 -4.09 -26.71 32.34
C ALA A 24 -3.33 -26.00 31.19
N ASP A 25 -3.84 -26.08 29.95
CA ASP A 25 -3.25 -25.39 28.79
C ASP A 25 -3.34 -23.85 28.97
N PHE A 26 -4.46 -23.36 29.49
CA PHE A 26 -4.62 -21.93 29.83
C PHE A 26 -3.56 -21.46 30.82
N LEU A 27 -3.36 -22.18 31.94
CA LEU A 27 -2.33 -21.84 32.94
C LEU A 27 -0.92 -21.90 32.34
N GLN A 28 -0.63 -22.90 31.53
CA GLN A 28 0.66 -23.03 30.86
C GLN A 28 0.91 -21.85 29.91
N GLN A 29 -0.09 -21.41 29.16
CA GLN A 29 0.03 -20.28 28.25
C GLN A 29 0.26 -18.96 29.01
N VAL A 30 -0.46 -18.73 30.09
CA VAL A 30 -0.28 -17.55 30.96
C VAL A 30 1.11 -17.53 31.60
N GLN A 31 1.60 -18.68 32.08
CA GLN A 31 2.93 -18.81 32.71
C GLN A 31 4.07 -18.66 31.70
N ALA A 32 3.83 -18.94 30.41
CA ALA A 32 4.84 -18.78 29.36
C ALA A 32 5.04 -17.34 28.89
N CYS A 33 4.25 -16.38 29.40
CA CYS A 33 4.39 -14.96 29.06
C CYS A 33 5.77 -14.42 29.49
N PRO A 34 6.54 -13.76 28.60
CA PRO A 34 7.78 -13.13 28.99
C PRO A 34 7.56 -12.07 30.06
N LYS A 35 8.44 -11.99 31.04
CA LYS A 35 8.30 -11.09 32.20
C LYS A 35 8.20 -9.60 31.82
N GLU A 36 8.85 -9.22 30.74
CA GLU A 36 8.89 -7.86 30.20
C GLU A 36 7.60 -7.49 29.45
N CYS A 37 6.78 -8.50 29.10
CA CYS A 37 5.62 -8.35 28.22
C CYS A 37 4.30 -8.51 28.98
N LYS A 38 3.20 -8.27 28.27
CA LYS A 38 1.85 -8.54 28.75
C LYS A 38 1.15 -9.53 27.83
N CYS A 39 0.50 -10.54 28.40
CA CYS A 39 -0.28 -11.54 27.68
C CYS A 39 -1.69 -11.58 28.30
N PRO A 40 -2.64 -10.82 27.76
CA PRO A 40 -3.98 -10.73 28.34
C PRO A 40 -4.69 -12.07 28.33
N PRO A 41 -5.28 -12.53 29.45
CA PRO A 41 -6.01 -13.80 29.49
C PRO A 41 -7.18 -13.89 28.51
N SER A 42 -7.77 -12.75 28.15
CA SER A 42 -8.84 -12.66 27.15
C SER A 42 -8.34 -12.81 25.70
N PHE A 43 -7.03 -12.79 25.47
CA PHE A 43 -6.43 -12.85 24.13
C PHE A 43 -5.07 -13.57 24.17
N LEU A 44 -5.10 -14.86 24.47
CA LEU A 44 -3.93 -15.67 24.79
C LEU A 44 -2.89 -15.75 23.66
N ASN A 45 -3.29 -15.55 22.40
CA ASN A 45 -2.42 -15.63 21.25
C ASN A 45 -1.69 -14.30 20.94
N ALA A 46 -1.85 -13.28 21.79
CA ALA A 46 -1.18 -11.99 21.63
C ALA A 46 -0.16 -11.75 22.74
N VAL A 47 1.03 -11.29 22.36
CA VAL A 47 2.12 -10.93 23.27
C VAL A 47 2.48 -9.48 23.05
N TYR A 48 2.25 -8.65 24.07
CA TYR A 48 2.48 -7.20 24.04
C TYR A 48 3.78 -6.85 24.75
N CYS A 49 4.82 -6.59 23.99
CA CYS A 49 6.13 -6.18 24.46
C CYS A 49 6.49 -4.75 24.01
N ASP A 50 5.51 -4.00 23.51
CA ASP A 50 5.71 -2.67 22.96
C ASP A 50 6.04 -1.63 24.04
N SER A 51 6.86 -0.64 23.71
CA SER A 51 7.18 0.51 24.57
C SER A 51 7.73 0.12 25.96
N LYS A 52 8.61 -0.92 25.99
CA LYS A 52 9.22 -1.44 27.23
C LYS A 52 10.69 -1.08 27.38
N GLY A 53 11.27 -0.36 26.40
CA GLY A 53 12.70 -0.08 26.38
C GLY A 53 13.57 -1.33 26.15
N LEU A 54 13.02 -2.38 25.56
CA LEU A 54 13.70 -3.63 25.29
C LEU A 54 14.87 -3.41 24.32
N LYS A 55 16.02 -3.99 24.64
CA LYS A 55 17.18 -4.05 23.75
C LYS A 55 17.23 -5.36 22.96
N GLU A 56 16.56 -6.40 23.45
CA GLU A 56 16.52 -7.73 22.86
C GLU A 56 15.09 -8.25 22.80
N ILE A 57 14.81 -9.14 21.84
CA ILE A 57 13.52 -9.84 21.76
C ILE A 57 13.51 -10.95 22.81
N PRO A 58 12.57 -10.97 23.77
CA PRO A 58 12.46 -12.05 24.73
C PRO A 58 12.09 -13.37 24.01
N ARG A 59 12.22 -14.50 24.70
CA ARG A 59 11.79 -15.79 24.14
C ARG A 59 10.28 -15.81 23.99
N ILE A 60 9.80 -15.90 22.75
CA ILE A 60 8.38 -15.84 22.43
C ILE A 60 7.72 -17.24 22.55
N PRO A 61 6.54 -17.33 23.22
CA PRO A 61 5.80 -18.58 23.39
C PRO A 61 5.30 -19.17 22.05
N PRO A 62 5.18 -20.52 21.95
CA PRO A 62 4.82 -21.18 20.69
C PRO A 62 3.39 -20.90 20.20
N HIS A 63 2.46 -20.57 21.09
CA HIS A 63 1.06 -20.28 20.78
C HIS A 63 0.82 -18.84 20.30
N THR A 64 1.88 -18.02 20.17
CA THR A 64 1.78 -16.61 19.76
C THR A 64 1.41 -16.48 18.29
N TRP A 65 0.31 -15.75 18.02
CA TRP A 65 -0.11 -15.36 16.66
C TRP A 65 0.21 -13.90 16.38
N TYR A 66 0.12 -13.04 17.41
CA TYR A 66 0.31 -11.58 17.30
C TYR A 66 1.41 -11.14 18.26
N LEU A 67 2.47 -10.56 17.71
CA LEU A 67 3.62 -10.11 18.49
C LEU A 67 3.87 -8.62 18.32
N TYR A 68 3.73 -7.89 19.41
CA TYR A 68 3.89 -6.45 19.47
C TYR A 68 5.24 -6.08 20.12
N LEU A 69 6.21 -5.61 19.31
CA LEU A 69 7.56 -5.24 19.73
C LEU A 69 7.92 -3.81 19.36
N GLN A 70 6.95 -3.02 18.89
CA GLN A 70 7.21 -1.65 18.45
C GLN A 70 7.62 -0.71 19.59
N ASN A 71 8.31 0.38 19.23
CA ASN A 71 8.76 1.42 20.16
C ASN A 71 9.71 0.88 21.24
N ASN A 72 10.72 0.13 20.84
CA ASN A 72 11.78 -0.39 21.72
C ASN A 72 13.17 0.04 21.22
N LEU A 73 14.22 -0.56 21.74
CA LEU A 73 15.62 -0.32 21.38
C LEU A 73 16.27 -1.57 20.77
N ILE A 74 15.46 -2.45 20.20
CA ILE A 74 15.88 -3.73 19.64
C ILE A 74 16.74 -3.49 18.40
N ASP A 75 17.93 -4.08 18.36
CA ASP A 75 18.85 -3.97 17.23
C ASP A 75 19.07 -5.31 16.50
N THR A 76 18.67 -6.43 17.13
CA THR A 76 18.82 -7.78 16.58
C THR A 76 17.52 -8.56 16.59
N VAL A 77 17.39 -9.50 15.64
CA VAL A 77 16.30 -10.47 15.55
C VAL A 77 16.90 -11.87 15.53
N PRO A 78 17.22 -12.44 16.72
CA PRO A 78 17.85 -13.73 16.80
C PRO A 78 16.85 -14.86 16.63
N GLU A 79 17.26 -15.93 15.96
CA GLU A 79 16.43 -17.14 15.80
C GLU A 79 16.02 -17.75 17.15
N THR A 80 16.91 -17.70 18.13
CA THR A 80 16.68 -18.28 19.47
C THR A 80 15.46 -17.72 20.18
N SER A 81 15.13 -16.44 19.94
CA SER A 81 13.96 -15.78 20.53
C SER A 81 12.65 -16.19 19.85
N LEU A 82 12.67 -16.46 18.54
CA LEU A 82 11.48 -16.67 17.70
C LEU A 82 11.29 -18.11 17.24
N LYS A 83 12.28 -19.02 17.45
CA LYS A 83 12.25 -20.39 16.92
C LYS A 83 11.02 -21.22 17.31
N ASN A 84 10.42 -20.92 18.45
CA ASN A 84 9.22 -21.61 18.93
C ASN A 84 7.91 -20.96 18.45
N ALA A 85 7.96 -19.69 17.98
CA ALA A 85 6.78 -18.94 17.56
C ALA A 85 6.34 -19.30 16.12
N THR A 86 6.21 -20.61 15.83
CA THR A 86 5.90 -21.12 14.49
C THR A 86 4.49 -20.79 14.01
N GLN A 87 3.60 -20.42 14.94
CA GLN A 87 2.21 -20.03 14.64
C GLN A 87 2.05 -18.53 14.38
N LEU A 88 3.14 -17.76 14.38
CA LEU A 88 3.11 -16.33 14.24
C LEU A 88 2.50 -15.92 12.90
N LYS A 89 1.47 -15.07 12.97
CA LYS A 89 0.75 -14.50 11.82
C LYS A 89 1.07 -13.03 11.60
N TRP A 90 1.39 -12.32 12.66
CA TRP A 90 1.65 -10.89 12.62
C TRP A 90 2.76 -10.50 13.59
N ILE A 91 3.74 -9.75 13.08
CA ILE A 91 4.83 -9.19 13.87
C ILE A 91 4.98 -7.70 13.60
N ASN A 92 5.04 -6.90 14.68
CA ASN A 92 5.30 -5.47 14.61
C ASN A 92 6.62 -5.13 15.31
N LEU A 93 7.62 -4.82 14.52
CA LEU A 93 8.96 -4.40 14.92
C LEU A 93 9.21 -2.91 14.61
N ASN A 94 8.17 -2.12 14.37
CA ASN A 94 8.29 -0.71 14.04
C ASN A 94 9.00 0.08 15.14
N ARG A 95 9.76 1.12 14.73
CA ARG A 95 10.45 2.02 15.65
C ARG A 95 11.36 1.29 16.63
N ASN A 96 12.35 0.63 16.06
CA ASN A 96 13.45 -0.03 16.73
C ASN A 96 14.80 0.42 16.11
N LYS A 97 15.87 -0.32 16.32
CA LYS A 97 17.21 -0.04 15.78
C LYS A 97 17.74 -1.21 14.95
N ILE A 98 16.85 -1.99 14.36
CA ILE A 98 17.17 -3.24 13.66
C ILE A 98 17.96 -2.92 12.39
N THR A 99 19.10 -3.58 12.24
CA THR A 99 19.92 -3.58 11.03
C THR A 99 19.85 -4.93 10.33
N ASN A 100 20.19 -5.00 9.04
CA ASN A 100 20.23 -6.29 8.34
C ASN A 100 21.24 -7.26 8.95
N LYS A 101 22.35 -6.76 9.49
CA LYS A 101 23.37 -7.57 10.19
C LYS A 101 22.87 -8.15 11.51
N GLY A 102 21.90 -7.50 12.13
CA GLY A 102 21.28 -7.95 13.38
C GLY A 102 20.19 -9.01 13.18
N ILE A 103 19.81 -9.34 11.94
CA ILE A 103 18.79 -10.34 11.64
C ILE A 103 19.48 -11.68 11.35
N ASP A 104 19.17 -12.71 12.13
CA ASP A 104 19.71 -14.04 11.89
C ASP A 104 19.21 -14.60 10.55
N LYS A 105 20.10 -15.35 9.86
CA LYS A 105 19.79 -15.95 8.58
C LYS A 105 18.54 -16.83 8.68
N ASP A 106 17.65 -16.69 7.71
CA ASP A 106 16.41 -17.48 7.58
C ASP A 106 15.38 -17.33 8.72
N VAL A 107 15.58 -16.41 9.69
CA VAL A 107 14.67 -16.26 10.83
C VAL A 107 13.22 -16.02 10.38
N PHE A 108 12.98 -15.14 9.43
CA PHE A 108 11.64 -14.88 8.91
C PHE A 108 11.16 -15.99 7.96
N ASN A 109 12.04 -16.53 7.12
CA ASN A 109 11.68 -17.60 6.17
C ASN A 109 11.16 -18.87 6.86
N LYS A 110 11.52 -19.10 8.11
CA LYS A 110 11.02 -20.22 8.93
C LYS A 110 9.58 -20.02 9.42
N MET A 111 9.07 -18.80 9.40
CA MET A 111 7.72 -18.43 9.87
C MET A 111 6.68 -18.64 8.77
N LYS A 112 6.31 -19.90 8.51
CA LYS A 112 5.45 -20.28 7.37
C LYS A 112 4.00 -19.78 7.45
N ASN A 113 3.58 -19.31 8.63
CA ASN A 113 2.25 -18.74 8.87
C ASN A 113 2.23 -17.21 8.93
N LEU A 114 3.40 -16.54 8.77
CA LEU A 114 3.50 -15.09 8.89
C LEU A 114 2.87 -14.41 7.68
N LEU A 115 1.83 -13.60 7.94
CA LEU A 115 1.07 -12.86 6.94
C LEU A 115 1.45 -11.36 6.91
N TYR A 116 1.77 -10.80 8.07
CA TYR A 116 2.02 -9.35 8.23
C TYR A 116 3.34 -9.12 8.94
N GLN A 117 4.29 -8.49 8.24
CA GLN A 117 5.62 -8.13 8.77
C GLN A 117 5.82 -6.63 8.67
N TYR A 118 5.89 -5.97 9.83
CA TYR A 118 6.05 -4.52 9.94
C TYR A 118 7.39 -4.19 10.61
N MET A 119 8.26 -3.50 9.88
CA MET A 119 9.60 -3.10 10.30
C MET A 119 9.91 -1.65 9.91
N GLU A 120 8.89 -0.78 9.98
CA GLU A 120 9.00 0.64 9.68
C GLU A 120 9.85 1.36 10.76
N ASP A 121 10.50 2.47 10.40
CA ASP A 121 11.34 3.24 11.33
C ASP A 121 12.43 2.39 12.01
N ASN A 122 13.27 1.74 11.20
CA ASN A 122 14.42 0.96 11.62
C ASN A 122 15.70 1.42 10.88
N GLU A 123 16.77 0.64 10.94
CA GLU A 123 18.04 0.95 10.31
C GLU A 123 18.42 -0.04 9.19
N LEU A 124 17.41 -0.64 8.54
CA LEU A 124 17.62 -1.59 7.44
C LEU A 124 18.23 -0.87 6.24
N ASP A 125 19.29 -1.41 5.67
CA ASP A 125 19.93 -0.93 4.44
C ASP A 125 19.61 -1.80 3.21
N ASP A 126 18.96 -2.94 3.43
CA ASP A 126 18.50 -3.88 2.40
C ASP A 126 17.14 -4.49 2.80
N ILE A 127 16.47 -5.19 1.88
CA ILE A 127 15.29 -6.00 2.21
C ILE A 127 15.72 -7.14 3.16
N PRO A 128 15.02 -7.37 4.28
CA PRO A 128 15.43 -8.38 5.28
C PRO A 128 15.08 -9.80 4.83
N GLY A 129 15.68 -10.26 3.73
CA GLY A 129 15.46 -11.59 3.16
C GLY A 129 16.37 -12.68 3.76
N PRO A 130 16.03 -13.97 3.51
CA PRO A 130 14.84 -14.43 2.78
C PRO A 130 13.54 -14.26 3.56
N LEU A 131 12.46 -13.95 2.82
CA LEU A 131 11.14 -13.68 3.36
C LEU A 131 10.22 -14.90 3.26
N PRO A 132 9.24 -15.07 4.18
CA PRO A 132 8.26 -16.13 4.07
C PRO A 132 7.28 -15.88 2.92
N LYS A 133 7.01 -16.91 2.12
CA LYS A 133 6.11 -16.82 0.95
C LYS A 133 4.63 -16.66 1.33
N SER A 134 4.30 -16.80 2.60
CA SER A 134 2.97 -16.59 3.16
C SER A 134 2.60 -15.11 3.30
N LEU A 135 3.58 -14.18 3.23
CA LEU A 135 3.32 -12.76 3.48
C LEU A 135 2.26 -12.18 2.54
N GLU A 136 1.32 -11.47 3.15
CA GLU A 136 0.31 -10.64 2.50
C GLU A 136 0.68 -9.15 2.55
N GLN A 137 1.34 -8.70 3.63
CA GLN A 137 1.80 -7.32 3.77
C GLN A 137 3.22 -7.25 4.31
N LEU A 138 4.04 -6.46 3.64
CA LEU A 138 5.41 -6.13 4.05
C LEU A 138 5.56 -4.61 4.13
N ARG A 139 5.84 -4.08 5.33
CA ARG A 139 6.03 -2.65 5.56
C ARG A 139 7.45 -2.38 6.04
N LEU A 140 8.19 -1.65 5.23
CA LEU A 140 9.60 -1.31 5.43
C LEU A 140 9.86 0.19 5.29
N SER A 141 8.82 1.02 5.44
CA SER A 141 8.97 2.47 5.29
C SER A 141 9.91 3.07 6.34
N ARG A 142 10.50 4.21 6.01
CA ARG A 142 11.43 4.94 6.90
C ARG A 142 12.59 4.08 7.42
N ASN A 143 13.30 3.49 6.44
CA ASN A 143 14.55 2.77 6.63
C ASN A 143 15.66 3.42 5.77
N LYS A 144 16.75 2.71 5.56
CA LYS A 144 17.89 3.15 4.75
C LYS A 144 18.07 2.28 3.50
N ILE A 145 17.02 1.56 3.07
CA ILE A 145 17.06 0.58 1.98
C ILE A 145 17.46 1.27 0.68
N SER A 146 18.57 0.85 0.11
CA SER A 146 19.16 1.45 -1.09
C SER A 146 19.07 0.55 -2.33
N LYS A 147 18.69 -0.70 -2.18
CA LYS A 147 18.54 -1.68 -3.28
C LYS A 147 17.48 -2.72 -2.98
N ILE A 148 16.98 -3.34 -4.03
CA ILE A 148 16.14 -4.54 -3.97
C ILE A 148 16.96 -5.71 -4.50
N PRO A 149 17.34 -6.70 -3.69
CA PRO A 149 18.07 -7.85 -4.16
C PRO A 149 17.30 -8.63 -5.22
N ALA A 150 17.99 -9.12 -6.25
CA ALA A 150 17.36 -9.98 -7.25
C ALA A 150 16.77 -11.23 -6.59
N GLY A 151 15.53 -11.58 -6.93
CA GLY A 151 14.86 -12.76 -6.42
C GLY A 151 14.36 -12.68 -4.97
N VAL A 152 14.50 -11.54 -4.28
CA VAL A 152 14.04 -11.40 -2.88
C VAL A 152 12.53 -11.60 -2.72
N PHE A 153 11.75 -11.35 -3.77
CA PHE A 153 10.31 -11.55 -3.81
C PHE A 153 9.87 -12.80 -4.58
N ASP A 154 10.81 -13.68 -4.97
CA ASP A 154 10.49 -14.87 -5.75
C ASP A 154 9.50 -15.80 -5.01
N GLY A 155 8.41 -16.13 -5.70
CA GLY A 155 7.35 -16.98 -5.17
C GLY A 155 6.46 -16.34 -4.09
N MET A 156 6.54 -15.03 -3.87
CA MET A 156 5.69 -14.30 -2.91
C MET A 156 4.34 -13.91 -3.55
N VAL A 157 3.64 -14.89 -4.09
CA VAL A 157 2.39 -14.69 -4.84
C VAL A 157 1.24 -14.11 -4.00
N ASN A 158 1.31 -14.24 -2.68
CA ASN A 158 0.26 -13.77 -1.77
C ASN A 158 0.42 -12.30 -1.35
N LEU A 159 1.56 -11.67 -1.67
CA LEU A 159 1.81 -10.29 -1.24
C LEU A 159 0.85 -9.32 -1.95
N THR A 160 0.03 -8.63 -1.18
CA THR A 160 -0.95 -7.64 -1.66
C THR A 160 -0.50 -6.20 -1.44
N MET A 161 0.35 -5.98 -0.42
CA MET A 161 0.86 -4.65 -0.09
C MET A 161 2.36 -4.68 0.18
N LEU A 162 3.10 -3.79 -0.50
CA LEU A 162 4.52 -3.53 -0.29
C LEU A 162 4.74 -2.04 -0.03
N ASP A 163 5.20 -1.69 1.18
CA ASP A 163 5.54 -0.31 1.54
C ASP A 163 7.05 -0.13 1.72
N LEU A 164 7.66 0.59 0.80
CA LEU A 164 9.07 0.98 0.76
C LEU A 164 9.23 2.52 0.80
N GLN A 165 8.21 3.23 1.29
CA GLN A 165 8.24 4.69 1.39
C GLN A 165 9.42 5.17 2.25
N HIS A 166 9.99 6.32 1.88
CA HIS A 166 11.03 6.99 2.65
C HIS A 166 12.24 6.08 2.92
N ASN A 167 12.81 5.62 1.82
CA ASN A 167 14.05 4.86 1.76
C ASN A 167 15.07 5.58 0.85
N LYS A 168 16.06 4.87 0.33
CA LYS A 168 17.13 5.43 -0.52
C LYS A 168 17.19 4.74 -1.89
N LEU A 169 16.06 4.23 -2.38
CA LEU A 169 16.01 3.51 -3.65
C LEU A 169 16.27 4.44 -4.83
N GLU A 170 17.14 4.01 -5.74
CA GLU A 170 17.45 4.66 -7.01
C GLU A 170 17.07 3.74 -8.18
N ASP A 171 17.02 4.26 -9.40
CA ASP A 171 16.60 3.50 -10.59
C ASP A 171 17.40 2.21 -10.81
N GLY A 172 18.73 2.28 -10.69
CA GLY A 172 19.62 1.14 -10.88
C GLY A 172 19.59 0.10 -9.75
N ALA A 173 18.93 0.43 -8.64
CA ALA A 173 18.83 -0.43 -7.47
C ALA A 173 17.57 -1.30 -7.47
N ILE A 174 16.68 -1.10 -8.43
CA ILE A 174 15.47 -1.91 -8.63
C ILE A 174 15.67 -2.77 -9.89
N PRO A 175 15.87 -4.08 -9.78
CA PRO A 175 15.95 -4.96 -10.95
C PRO A 175 14.68 -4.87 -11.81
N GLU A 176 14.81 -4.97 -13.13
CA GLU A 176 13.68 -4.82 -14.06
C GLU A 176 12.49 -5.75 -13.77
N ASN A 177 12.78 -6.96 -13.28
CA ASN A 177 11.78 -7.97 -12.94
C ASN A 177 11.56 -8.12 -11.44
N ALA A 178 11.95 -7.13 -10.62
CA ALA A 178 11.91 -7.23 -9.16
C ALA A 178 10.51 -7.59 -8.61
N PHE A 179 9.46 -7.12 -9.24
CA PHE A 179 8.07 -7.30 -8.77
C PHE A 179 7.28 -8.35 -9.55
N LYS A 180 7.89 -9.03 -10.50
CA LYS A 180 7.22 -9.95 -11.45
C LYS A 180 6.44 -11.08 -10.75
N GLU A 181 7.00 -11.62 -9.67
CA GLU A 181 6.42 -12.75 -8.94
C GLU A 181 5.29 -12.32 -7.97
N LEU A 182 5.08 -11.03 -7.76
CA LEU A 182 4.06 -10.49 -6.86
C LEU A 182 2.68 -10.46 -7.52
N GLN A 183 2.16 -11.62 -7.94
CA GLN A 183 0.99 -11.75 -8.82
C GLN A 183 -0.31 -11.15 -8.24
N ASN A 184 -0.42 -10.98 -6.93
CA ASN A 184 -1.58 -10.40 -6.25
C ASN A 184 -1.29 -9.02 -5.65
N LEU A 185 -0.21 -8.36 -6.06
CA LEU A 185 0.13 -7.04 -5.53
C LEU A 185 -0.91 -6.00 -5.94
N VAL A 186 -1.61 -5.45 -4.95
CA VAL A 186 -2.63 -4.42 -5.10
C VAL A 186 -2.02 -3.03 -4.89
N GLN A 187 -1.20 -2.88 -3.85
CA GLN A 187 -0.61 -1.60 -3.47
C GLN A 187 0.91 -1.69 -3.39
N ILE A 188 1.57 -0.74 -4.05
CA ILE A 188 2.99 -0.48 -3.86
C ILE A 188 3.23 0.99 -3.54
N ASN A 189 3.99 1.25 -2.48
CA ASN A 189 4.37 2.59 -2.06
C ASN A 189 5.90 2.75 -2.13
N LEU A 190 6.35 3.56 -3.08
CA LEU A 190 7.74 3.93 -3.32
C LEU A 190 7.96 5.45 -3.14
N ALA A 191 7.04 6.13 -2.45
CA ALA A 191 7.14 7.56 -2.20
C ALA A 191 8.38 7.92 -1.36
N LYS A 192 8.90 9.14 -1.52
CA LYS A 192 10.09 9.62 -0.79
C LYS A 192 11.30 8.69 -0.94
N ASN A 193 11.65 8.42 -2.20
CA ASN A 193 12.88 7.75 -2.61
C ASN A 193 13.65 8.65 -3.61
N ASN A 194 14.66 8.12 -4.30
CA ASN A 194 15.49 8.85 -5.25
C ASN A 194 15.25 8.44 -6.70
N LEU A 195 14.03 7.99 -7.03
CA LEU A 195 13.68 7.49 -8.36
C LEU A 195 13.60 8.63 -9.37
N LYS A 196 14.22 8.45 -10.54
CA LYS A 196 14.13 9.35 -11.71
C LYS A 196 13.21 8.78 -12.79
N LYS A 197 12.89 7.49 -12.70
CA LYS A 197 12.06 6.74 -13.66
C LYS A 197 10.90 6.06 -12.95
N MET A 198 9.84 5.79 -13.71
CA MET A 198 8.76 4.92 -13.25
C MET A 198 9.30 3.51 -12.98
N PRO A 199 8.89 2.83 -11.89
CA PRO A 199 9.29 1.45 -11.63
C PRO A 199 8.74 0.52 -12.73
N SER A 200 9.56 -0.42 -13.21
CA SER A 200 9.15 -1.40 -14.21
C SER A 200 8.74 -2.74 -13.58
N GLY A 201 8.10 -3.61 -14.37
CA GLY A 201 7.79 -4.98 -13.97
C GLY A 201 6.70 -5.11 -12.90
N LEU A 202 5.88 -4.08 -12.69
CA LEU A 202 4.73 -4.17 -11.79
C LEU A 202 3.68 -5.13 -12.37
N PRO A 203 3.04 -5.97 -11.53
CA PRO A 203 1.99 -6.87 -11.98
C PRO A 203 0.73 -6.12 -12.42
N ALA A 204 -0.05 -6.75 -13.31
CA ALA A 204 -1.30 -6.17 -13.85
C ALA A 204 -2.36 -5.92 -12.75
N THR A 205 -2.27 -6.59 -11.63
CA THR A 205 -3.16 -6.45 -10.45
C THR A 205 -2.94 -5.17 -9.65
N THR A 206 -1.85 -4.43 -9.92
CA THR A 206 -1.54 -3.19 -9.18
C THR A 206 -2.62 -2.13 -9.43
N THR A 207 -3.33 -1.74 -8.38
CA THR A 207 -4.36 -0.70 -8.40
C THR A 207 -3.92 0.61 -7.78
N GLN A 208 -2.98 0.56 -6.81
CA GLN A 208 -2.51 1.72 -6.06
C GLN A 208 -0.99 1.86 -6.21
N LEU A 209 -0.57 2.92 -6.88
CA LEU A 209 0.84 3.21 -7.16
C LEU A 209 1.20 4.59 -6.58
N PHE A 210 2.01 4.60 -5.51
CA PHE A 210 2.41 5.81 -4.82
C PHE A 210 3.89 6.10 -5.04
N LEU A 211 4.19 7.22 -5.72
CA LEU A 211 5.51 7.65 -6.17
C LEU A 211 5.81 9.10 -5.77
N ASP A 212 5.07 9.66 -4.81
CA ASP A 212 5.27 11.04 -4.36
C ASP A 212 6.71 11.30 -3.89
N ASN A 213 7.18 12.55 -4.02
CA ASN A 213 8.51 12.95 -3.54
C ASN A 213 9.64 12.08 -4.10
N ASN A 214 9.69 11.95 -5.40
CA ASN A 214 10.80 11.39 -6.15
C ASN A 214 11.37 12.43 -7.13
N SER A 215 12.09 12.01 -8.14
CA SER A 215 12.63 12.89 -9.20
C SER A 215 12.20 12.43 -10.60
N ILE A 216 10.99 11.90 -10.73
CA ILE A 216 10.47 11.33 -11.98
C ILE A 216 10.14 12.46 -12.96
N GLU A 217 10.71 12.39 -14.19
CA GLU A 217 10.58 13.42 -15.22
C GLU A 217 9.61 13.00 -16.33
N LYS A 218 9.38 11.70 -16.53
CA LYS A 218 8.53 11.17 -17.60
C LYS A 218 7.87 9.86 -17.23
N ILE A 219 6.74 9.58 -17.89
CA ILE A 219 6.04 8.29 -17.85
C ILE A 219 6.27 7.59 -19.20
N PRO A 220 6.76 6.33 -19.24
CA PRO A 220 6.92 5.58 -20.49
C PRO A 220 5.60 5.44 -21.24
N ASP A 221 5.65 5.51 -22.59
CA ASP A 221 4.47 5.59 -23.46
C ASP A 221 3.42 4.48 -23.26
N ASN A 222 3.87 3.28 -22.93
CA ASN A 222 3.00 2.11 -22.77
C ASN A 222 2.90 1.65 -21.30
N TYR A 223 3.15 2.55 -20.34
CA TYR A 223 3.24 2.16 -18.94
C TYR A 223 1.95 1.51 -18.43
N PHE A 224 0.81 2.16 -18.64
CA PHE A 224 -0.47 1.67 -18.12
C PHE A 224 -1.08 0.51 -18.93
N SER A 225 -0.57 0.21 -20.12
CA SER A 225 -0.97 -1.02 -20.81
C SER A 225 -0.45 -2.29 -20.12
N LYS A 226 0.64 -2.15 -19.35
CA LYS A 226 1.19 -3.23 -18.52
C LYS A 226 0.60 -3.27 -17.11
N THR A 227 0.02 -2.17 -16.64
CA THR A 227 -0.65 -2.03 -15.34
C THR A 227 -2.07 -1.48 -15.52
N PRO A 228 -2.96 -2.24 -16.20
CA PRO A 228 -4.26 -1.73 -16.67
C PRO A 228 -5.27 -1.47 -15.54
N GLN A 229 -5.00 -1.93 -14.31
CA GLN A 229 -5.89 -1.78 -13.17
C GLN A 229 -5.54 -0.59 -12.27
N VAL A 230 -4.53 0.22 -12.62
CA VAL A 230 -4.17 1.39 -11.81
C VAL A 230 -5.35 2.35 -11.71
N SER A 231 -5.87 2.50 -10.47
CA SER A 231 -7.00 3.35 -10.12
C SER A 231 -6.58 4.58 -9.31
N PHE A 232 -5.52 4.45 -8.52
CA PHE A 232 -4.96 5.51 -7.68
C PHE A 232 -3.48 5.70 -8.03
N LEU A 233 -3.16 6.81 -8.70
CA LEU A 233 -1.79 7.17 -9.07
C LEU A 233 -1.38 8.46 -8.37
N ARG A 234 -0.31 8.39 -7.57
CA ARG A 234 0.26 9.56 -6.88
C ARG A 234 1.68 9.81 -7.36
N LEU A 235 1.89 10.98 -7.97
CA LEU A 235 3.16 11.48 -8.50
C LEU A 235 3.42 12.92 -8.04
N ASN A 236 2.88 13.31 -6.88
CA ASN A 236 3.12 14.65 -6.33
C ASN A 236 4.60 14.84 -6.01
N TYR A 237 5.07 16.10 -6.08
CA TYR A 237 6.47 16.42 -5.76
C TYR A 237 7.47 15.63 -6.58
N ASN A 238 7.29 15.62 -7.89
CA ASN A 238 8.20 15.04 -8.86
C ASN A 238 8.72 16.14 -9.83
N LYS A 239 9.30 15.75 -10.96
CA LYS A 239 9.85 16.65 -11.98
C LYS A 239 9.17 16.47 -13.32
N LEU A 240 7.90 16.05 -13.34
CA LEU A 240 7.15 15.83 -14.58
C LEU A 240 7.01 17.12 -15.37
N VAL A 241 7.29 17.04 -16.67
CA VAL A 241 7.10 18.09 -17.67
C VAL A 241 6.17 17.61 -18.77
N ASP A 242 5.55 18.54 -19.52
CA ASP A 242 4.62 18.16 -20.61
C ASP A 242 5.26 17.24 -21.66
N GLY A 243 6.54 17.48 -22.00
CA GLY A 243 7.31 16.64 -22.92
C GLY A 243 7.60 15.22 -22.41
N GLY A 244 7.44 14.98 -21.11
CA GLY A 244 7.59 13.67 -20.49
C GLY A 244 6.29 12.86 -20.45
N LEU A 245 5.18 13.43 -20.96
CA LEU A 245 3.86 12.83 -20.97
C LEU A 245 3.35 12.67 -22.41
N LYS A 246 3.13 11.44 -22.86
CA LYS A 246 2.46 11.19 -24.15
C LYS A 246 1.03 11.73 -24.10
N LYS A 247 0.53 12.23 -25.24
CA LYS A 247 -0.77 12.92 -25.36
C LYS A 247 -1.94 12.23 -24.63
N ASN A 248 -2.01 10.91 -24.64
CA ASN A 248 -3.12 10.15 -24.05
C ASN A 248 -2.67 9.22 -22.94
N ILE A 249 -1.56 9.54 -22.24
CA ILE A 249 -0.98 8.66 -21.22
C ILE A 249 -1.95 8.35 -20.08
N PHE A 250 -2.80 9.31 -19.71
CA PHE A 250 -3.81 9.15 -18.65
C PHE A 250 -5.20 8.75 -19.18
N ASN A 251 -5.31 8.31 -20.43
CA ASN A 251 -6.56 7.73 -20.96
C ASN A 251 -6.72 6.28 -20.48
N VAL A 252 -6.86 6.11 -19.17
CA VAL A 252 -6.91 4.83 -18.45
C VAL A 252 -8.29 4.69 -17.81
N SER A 253 -9.10 3.75 -18.28
CA SER A 253 -10.51 3.61 -17.87
C SER A 253 -10.72 3.24 -16.40
N THR A 254 -9.72 2.66 -15.76
CA THR A 254 -9.74 2.29 -14.34
C THR A 254 -9.29 3.41 -13.41
N MET A 255 -8.68 4.49 -13.96
CA MET A 255 -8.12 5.56 -13.14
C MET A 255 -9.22 6.44 -12.55
N LEU A 256 -9.25 6.55 -11.22
CA LEU A 256 -10.21 7.31 -10.45
C LEU A 256 -9.59 8.54 -9.77
N ASP A 257 -8.35 8.42 -9.29
CA ASP A 257 -7.63 9.50 -8.60
C ASP A 257 -6.23 9.66 -9.20
N LEU A 258 -5.95 10.85 -9.74
CA LEU A 258 -4.68 11.21 -10.34
C LEU A 258 -4.08 12.43 -9.64
N GLN A 259 -2.96 12.23 -8.97
CA GLN A 259 -2.29 13.27 -8.22
C GLN A 259 -0.93 13.62 -8.86
N LEU A 260 -0.85 14.84 -9.42
CA LEU A 260 0.30 15.39 -10.14
C LEU A 260 0.75 16.75 -9.56
N SER A 261 0.39 17.04 -8.31
CA SER A 261 0.71 18.31 -7.66
C SER A 261 2.22 18.51 -7.50
N HIS A 262 2.67 19.76 -7.45
CA HIS A 262 4.09 20.07 -7.26
C HIS A 262 5.00 19.42 -8.32
N ASN A 263 4.66 19.61 -9.59
CA ASN A 263 5.45 19.23 -10.75
C ASN A 263 5.77 20.48 -11.61
N GLN A 264 6.13 20.27 -12.87
CA GLN A 264 6.50 21.36 -13.79
C GLN A 264 5.61 21.40 -15.03
N LEU A 265 4.37 20.92 -14.92
CA LEU A 265 3.41 20.88 -16.01
C LEU A 265 2.95 22.31 -16.37
N THR A 266 2.89 22.63 -17.66
CA THR A 266 2.38 23.92 -18.16
C THR A 266 0.96 23.82 -18.71
N LYS A 267 0.44 22.59 -18.84
CA LYS A 267 -0.91 22.29 -19.36
C LYS A 267 -1.58 21.22 -18.48
N VAL A 268 -2.91 21.24 -18.48
CA VAL A 268 -3.70 20.14 -17.92
C VAL A 268 -3.62 18.96 -18.89
N PRO A 269 -3.15 17.77 -18.45
CA PRO A 269 -3.08 16.62 -19.34
C PRO A 269 -4.50 16.06 -19.61
N PRO A 270 -4.77 15.55 -20.82
CA PRO A 270 -6.01 14.84 -21.11
C PRO A 270 -6.13 13.57 -20.25
N THR A 271 -7.34 13.29 -19.78
CA THR A 271 -7.66 12.13 -18.92
C THR A 271 -8.83 11.35 -19.48
N HIS A 272 -9.05 10.14 -18.97
CA HIS A 272 -10.23 9.33 -19.31
C HIS A 272 -11.49 9.90 -18.63
N PRO A 273 -12.70 9.75 -19.23
CA PRO A 273 -13.95 10.19 -18.62
C PRO A 273 -14.27 9.61 -17.23
N SER A 274 -13.70 8.45 -16.88
CA SER A 274 -13.88 7.81 -15.57
C SER A 274 -13.21 8.54 -14.41
N LEU A 275 -12.24 9.44 -14.66
CA LEU A 275 -11.50 10.10 -13.60
C LEU A 275 -12.42 10.94 -12.71
N GLU A 276 -12.31 10.76 -11.39
CA GLU A 276 -13.11 11.47 -10.39
C GLU A 276 -12.34 12.60 -9.71
N HIS A 277 -11.05 12.41 -9.45
CA HIS A 277 -10.22 13.38 -8.74
C HIS A 277 -8.94 13.69 -9.52
N LEU A 278 -8.68 14.98 -9.77
CA LEU A 278 -7.49 15.48 -10.45
C LEU A 278 -6.81 16.57 -9.61
N HIS A 279 -5.60 16.30 -9.17
CA HIS A 279 -4.79 17.22 -8.39
C HIS A 279 -3.61 17.72 -9.22
N LEU A 280 -3.61 19.02 -9.55
CA LEU A 280 -2.60 19.70 -10.37
C LEU A 280 -2.06 20.97 -9.70
N ASN A 281 -2.35 21.15 -8.40
CA ASN A 281 -1.90 22.35 -7.69
C ASN A 281 -0.37 22.46 -7.68
N ARG A 282 0.12 23.71 -7.66
CA ARG A 282 1.56 24.04 -7.65
C ARG A 282 2.32 23.41 -8.82
N ASN A 283 1.82 23.63 -10.02
CA ASN A 283 2.49 23.43 -11.31
C ASN A 283 2.77 24.81 -11.96
N LYS A 284 2.95 24.84 -13.28
CA LYS A 284 3.18 26.08 -14.07
C LYS A 284 2.07 26.30 -15.10
N ILE A 285 0.85 25.86 -14.80
CA ILE A 285 -0.30 25.92 -15.71
C ILE A 285 -0.77 27.37 -15.81
N LYS A 286 -0.84 27.90 -17.05
CA LYS A 286 -1.22 29.32 -17.31
C LYS A 286 -2.67 29.50 -17.66
N SER A 287 -3.27 28.48 -18.25
CA SER A 287 -4.68 28.50 -18.66
C SER A 287 -5.30 27.12 -18.57
N VAL A 288 -6.60 27.12 -18.32
CA VAL A 288 -7.45 25.94 -18.40
C VAL A 288 -8.52 26.24 -19.44
N ASN A 289 -8.64 25.36 -20.43
CA ASN A 289 -9.63 25.49 -21.48
C ASN A 289 -10.42 24.18 -21.53
N GLY A 290 -11.74 24.24 -21.29
CA GLY A 290 -12.61 23.08 -21.26
C GLY A 290 -12.59 22.30 -22.57
N THR A 291 -12.50 22.99 -23.72
CA THR A 291 -12.45 22.31 -25.03
C THR A 291 -11.18 21.50 -25.24
N MET A 292 -10.07 21.87 -24.58
CA MET A 292 -8.78 21.17 -24.72
C MET A 292 -8.66 19.95 -23.77
N ILE A 293 -9.30 20.03 -22.61
CA ILE A 293 -9.17 19.00 -21.57
C ILE A 293 -10.42 18.10 -21.46
N CYS A 294 -11.51 18.52 -22.09
CA CYS A 294 -12.74 17.73 -22.12
C CYS A 294 -12.48 16.43 -22.88
N PRO A 295 -12.66 15.26 -22.25
CA PRO A 295 -12.45 13.98 -22.91
C PRO A 295 -13.51 13.66 -23.97
N MET A 296 -14.51 14.54 -24.11
CA MET A 296 -15.61 14.41 -25.07
C MET A 296 -15.87 15.74 -25.77
N PRO A 297 -16.39 15.73 -27.03
CA PRO A 297 -16.75 16.97 -27.73
C PRO A 297 -17.81 17.77 -26.96
N ILE A 298 -17.57 19.07 -26.74
CA ILE A 298 -18.55 19.98 -26.17
C ILE A 298 -19.54 20.33 -27.30
N GLY A 299 -20.82 20.04 -27.12
CA GLY A 299 -21.87 20.41 -28.09
C GLY A 299 -22.78 19.31 -28.61
N THR A 300 -22.55 18.08 -28.27
CA THR A 300 -23.52 16.99 -28.52
C THR A 300 -24.50 16.92 -27.35
N ILE A 301 -25.42 17.90 -27.28
CA ILE A 301 -26.54 17.92 -26.32
C ILE A 301 -27.66 17.09 -26.94
N ASP A 302 -27.52 15.79 -26.95
CA ASP A 302 -28.64 14.88 -27.09
C ASP A 302 -28.87 14.23 -25.72
N ASP A 303 -30.14 14.23 -25.28
CA ASP A 303 -30.56 13.64 -23.98
C ASP A 303 -30.23 12.14 -23.80
N TYR A 304 -29.75 11.51 -24.85
CA TYR A 304 -29.26 10.12 -24.88
C TYR A 304 -27.88 9.91 -24.23
N PHE A 305 -27.16 10.97 -23.84
CA PHE A 305 -25.75 10.89 -23.42
C PHE A 305 -25.51 10.99 -21.91
N HIS A 306 -26.49 10.74 -21.07
CA HIS A 306 -26.26 10.69 -19.61
C HIS A 306 -25.19 9.65 -19.18
N GLU A 307 -24.97 8.59 -19.96
CA GLU A 307 -23.94 7.57 -19.68
C GLU A 307 -22.50 8.02 -20.02
N LYS A 308 -22.34 9.10 -20.79
CA LYS A 308 -21.01 9.55 -21.26
C LYS A 308 -20.48 10.83 -20.59
N THR A 309 -21.20 11.40 -19.62
CA THR A 309 -20.73 12.59 -18.91
C THR A 309 -19.46 12.25 -18.12
N PRO A 310 -18.37 13.05 -18.26
CA PRO A 310 -17.16 12.83 -17.49
C PRO A 310 -17.42 12.85 -15.99
N ASN A 311 -16.77 11.93 -15.26
CA ASN A 311 -17.03 11.70 -13.84
C ASN A 311 -16.26 12.66 -12.91
N LEU A 312 -15.48 13.60 -13.44
CA LEU A 312 -14.65 14.48 -12.64
C LEU A 312 -15.49 15.28 -11.62
N ARG A 313 -15.21 15.06 -10.34
CA ARG A 313 -15.90 15.67 -9.19
C ARG A 313 -15.04 16.71 -8.49
N TYR A 314 -13.72 16.51 -8.51
CA TYR A 314 -12.79 17.37 -7.82
C TYR A 314 -11.61 17.74 -8.73
N LEU A 315 -11.37 19.04 -8.90
CA LEU A 315 -10.25 19.59 -9.66
C LEU A 315 -9.49 20.59 -8.81
N ARG A 316 -8.21 20.33 -8.57
CA ARG A 316 -7.36 21.19 -7.78
C ARG A 316 -6.26 21.83 -8.63
N LEU A 317 -6.23 23.16 -8.71
CA LEU A 317 -5.37 23.96 -9.58
C LEU A 317 -4.66 25.10 -8.85
N ASP A 318 -4.86 25.26 -7.54
CA ASP A 318 -4.24 26.35 -6.76
C ASP A 318 -2.71 26.36 -6.87
N GLY A 319 -2.13 27.56 -6.76
CA GLY A 319 -0.68 27.74 -6.87
C GLY A 319 -0.13 27.54 -8.29
N ASN A 320 -0.97 27.59 -9.31
CA ASN A 320 -0.60 27.74 -10.73
C ASN A 320 -0.61 29.21 -11.18
N GLU A 321 -0.34 29.46 -12.45
CA GLU A 321 -0.36 30.81 -13.05
C GLU A 321 -1.74 31.16 -13.66
N ILE A 322 -2.79 30.46 -13.25
CA ILE A 322 -4.16 30.63 -13.76
C ILE A 322 -4.79 31.90 -13.15
N ARG A 323 -5.45 32.67 -13.99
CA ARG A 323 -6.20 33.87 -13.56
C ARG A 323 -7.69 33.61 -13.62
N PRO A 324 -8.47 33.93 -12.57
CA PRO A 324 -9.94 33.92 -12.63
C PRO A 324 -10.48 34.88 -13.72
N PRO A 325 -11.68 34.67 -14.27
CA PRO A 325 -12.63 33.58 -13.92
C PRO A 325 -12.30 32.26 -14.56
N ILE A 326 -12.87 31.18 -13.99
CA ILE A 326 -12.81 29.85 -14.60
C ILE A 326 -13.62 29.89 -15.90
N PRO A 327 -13.10 29.34 -17.02
CA PRO A 327 -13.83 29.28 -18.27
C PRO A 327 -15.13 28.50 -18.14
N LEU A 328 -16.22 29.03 -18.68
CA LEU A 328 -17.55 28.43 -18.62
C LEU A 328 -17.59 27.04 -19.30
N ASP A 329 -16.82 26.87 -20.37
CA ASP A 329 -16.69 25.62 -21.11
C ASP A 329 -16.14 24.45 -20.25
N LEU A 330 -15.34 24.74 -19.22
CA LEU A 330 -14.92 23.75 -18.23
C LEU A 330 -16.12 23.19 -17.47
N MET A 331 -17.01 24.08 -17.01
CA MET A 331 -18.21 23.68 -16.27
C MET A 331 -19.22 22.95 -17.16
N MET A 332 -19.30 23.34 -18.44
CA MET A 332 -20.13 22.67 -19.42
C MET A 332 -19.67 21.26 -19.73
N CYS A 333 -18.37 21.00 -19.75
CA CYS A 333 -17.80 19.67 -19.92
C CYS A 333 -17.97 18.79 -18.68
N PHE A 334 -17.55 19.29 -17.52
CA PHE A 334 -17.51 18.52 -16.28
C PHE A 334 -18.74 18.80 -15.40
N ARG A 335 -19.91 18.40 -15.87
CA ARG A 335 -21.21 18.66 -15.19
C ARG A 335 -21.31 18.04 -13.79
N ARG A 336 -20.45 17.04 -13.46
CA ARG A 336 -20.39 16.39 -12.14
C ARG A 336 -19.40 17.07 -11.19
N LEU A 337 -18.76 18.15 -11.63
CA LEU A 337 -17.76 18.85 -10.84
C LEU A 337 -18.38 19.50 -9.61
N GLN A 338 -17.95 19.06 -8.43
CA GLN A 338 -18.46 19.53 -7.13
C GLN A 338 -17.55 20.62 -6.55
N ALA A 339 -16.25 20.56 -6.83
CA ALA A 339 -15.30 21.55 -6.34
C ALA A 339 -14.16 21.82 -7.35
N VAL A 340 -13.86 23.09 -7.54
CA VAL A 340 -12.66 23.57 -8.21
C VAL A 340 -11.92 24.46 -7.23
N VAL A 341 -10.65 24.16 -6.98
CA VAL A 341 -9.77 24.98 -6.15
C VAL A 341 -8.72 25.61 -7.06
N ILE A 342 -8.66 26.98 -7.08
CA ILE A 342 -7.73 27.76 -7.92
C ILE A 342 -6.81 28.57 -7.05
#